data_5d8b6d2f3ffa326f9b91e68a5ba8241a
#
_entry.id   5d8b6d2f3ffa326f9b91e68a5ba8241a
#
_cell.length_a   1.000
_cell.length_b   1.000
_cell.length_c   1.000
_cell.angle_alpha   90.00
_cell.angle_beta   90.00
_cell.angle_gamma   90.00
#
_symmetry.space_group_name_H-M   'P 1'
#
loop_
_entity.id
_entity.type
_entity.pdbx_description
1 polymer ?
#
loop_
_entity_poly.entity_id
_entity_poly.type
_entity_poly.pdbx_seq_one_letter_code
_entity_poly.pdbx_strand_id
1 'polypeptide(L)'
;MRTRVHTFLTLLAFTGALLSSCGKPDPVTPEPTDTRHMNFPKQQIDVDYGETAFSVQVDANFAYNVDIQADWIVTDPAHTSTSAVQYFIARKNESSSPRTATLRFADKNDRYYAKNVTVTQAGNPVQKVTLTIVDKNATAETKALYANLWVIAEKGWMFGHHDDLWYGRYWYNQAGGSDTKAVCGDYPGVFSVDFAEFMDNRYTNSENAIRRRVILEARERGEVILAVMHLNNPLTGDSSWDNSSNKVVSEILTNGTATRTKYLQWLDRLADFALNLKDARGNLVPVILRPYHEHTQGWSWWGSSCTTASEFVALWQFTVKYLRDTKGVHSFLYAVSPQMDEVYQNTKDRLLFRWPGDEWVDFIGMDCYHGTNDAAFRSNIEALEALSLEKRKPCGVTENGKESFTEVDFWTRHVQAPVGEHRISMVTMWRNKYVGNNESDKHYFSVYPGHPSEDDFRKMYDDARSLFSRDLPDMYALPEGYEIK
;
A
#
# COMPACT_ATOMS: atom_id res chain seq x y z
N MET A 1 33.70 -13.64 14.03
CA MET A 1 35.10 -13.31 13.75
C MET A 1 35.13 -12.40 12.54
N ARG A 2 35.33 -11.10 12.74
CA ARG A 2 35.46 -10.11 11.66
C ARG A 2 36.89 -9.58 11.72
N THR A 3 37.68 -9.84 10.69
CA THR A 3 39.06 -9.39 10.52
C THR A 3 39.04 -7.98 9.90
N ARG A 4 39.56 -7.00 10.61
CA ARG A 4 39.84 -5.65 10.10
C ARG A 4 41.19 -5.64 9.43
N VAL A 5 41.27 -5.20 8.18
CA VAL A 5 42.52 -4.92 7.47
C VAL A 5 42.84 -3.44 7.67
N HIS A 6 43.98 -3.16 8.26
CA HIS A 6 44.56 -1.81 8.36
C HIS A 6 45.54 -1.63 7.23
N THR A 7 45.34 -0.61 6.41
CA THR A 7 46.30 -0.21 5.38
C THR A 7 47.25 0.84 5.98
N PHE A 8 48.51 0.50 6.07
CA PHE A 8 49.60 1.43 6.45
C PHE A 8 50.05 2.20 5.21
N LEU A 9 50.10 3.54 5.30
CA LEU A 9 50.72 4.41 4.32
C LEU A 9 52.17 4.61 4.72
N THR A 10 53.11 4.12 3.92
CA THR A 10 54.56 4.32 4.12
C THR A 10 55.03 5.52 3.30
N LEU A 11 55.53 6.53 3.98
CA LEU A 11 56.14 7.72 3.40
C LEU A 11 57.61 7.43 3.16
N LEU A 12 58.05 7.37 1.90
CA LEU A 12 59.47 7.30 1.57
C LEU A 12 60.00 8.71 1.29
N ALA A 13 60.91 9.18 2.15
CA ALA A 13 61.69 10.40 1.90
C ALA A 13 62.95 10.04 1.09
N PHE A 14 63.11 10.62 -0.07
CA PHE A 14 64.32 10.58 -0.86
C PHE A 14 65.11 11.87 -0.68
N THR A 15 66.27 11.76 -0.03
CA THR A 15 67.32 12.80 0.01
C THR A 15 68.17 12.63 -1.22
N GLY A 16 68.06 13.52 -2.18
CA GLY A 16 68.96 13.60 -3.34
C GLY A 16 69.98 14.69 -3.19
N ALA A 17 71.28 14.32 -3.31
CA ALA A 17 72.38 15.20 -3.22
C ALA A 17 72.51 16.14 -4.43
N LEU A 18 72.76 17.42 -4.15
CA LEU A 18 73.08 18.46 -5.13
C LEU A 18 74.51 18.29 -5.64
N LEU A 19 74.67 17.95 -6.92
CA LEU A 19 75.87 18.18 -7.66
C LEU A 19 75.73 19.42 -8.51
N SER A 20 76.42 20.47 -8.17
CA SER A 20 76.52 21.73 -8.90
C SER A 20 77.42 21.54 -10.14
N SER A 21 76.86 21.62 -11.33
CA SER A 21 77.58 21.76 -12.61
C SER A 21 77.28 23.13 -13.19
N CYS A 22 78.28 24.01 -13.27
CA CYS A 22 78.19 25.26 -13.98
C CYS A 22 78.20 25.05 -15.52
N GLY A 23 77.04 24.96 -16.15
CA GLY A 23 76.90 25.09 -17.56
C GLY A 23 76.22 26.45 -17.86
N LYS A 24 76.69 27.17 -18.83
CA LYS A 24 76.04 28.41 -19.32
C LYS A 24 74.60 28.08 -19.75
N PRO A 25 73.58 28.92 -19.42
CA PRO A 25 72.27 28.73 -19.91
C PRO A 25 72.21 28.92 -21.43
N ASP A 26 71.72 27.90 -22.16
CA ASP A 26 71.32 28.05 -23.55
C ASP A 26 70.17 29.10 -23.65
N PRO A 27 70.08 29.83 -24.73
CA PRO A 27 68.99 30.78 -24.91
C PRO A 27 67.67 30.05 -24.88
N VAL A 28 66.86 30.36 -23.91
CA VAL A 28 65.46 29.84 -23.81
C VAL A 28 64.70 30.43 -25.00
N THR A 29 64.47 29.62 -26.01
CA THR A 29 63.51 29.93 -27.07
C THR A 29 62.15 30.02 -26.38
N PRO A 30 61.42 31.12 -26.48
CA PRO A 30 60.08 31.19 -25.90
C PRO A 30 59.22 30.07 -26.49
N GLU A 31 58.62 29.24 -25.64
CA GLU A 31 57.61 28.27 -26.11
C GLU A 31 56.55 29.02 -26.92
N PRO A 32 56.13 28.50 -28.07
CA PRO A 32 55.07 29.12 -28.85
C PRO A 32 53.85 29.27 -27.99
N THR A 33 53.44 30.48 -27.74
CA THR A 33 52.19 30.78 -27.02
C THR A 33 51.03 30.14 -27.77
N ASP A 34 50.35 29.17 -27.15
CA ASP A 34 49.16 28.57 -27.70
C ASP A 34 48.08 29.67 -27.87
N THR A 35 47.77 30.05 -29.10
CA THR A 35 46.76 31.07 -29.43
C THR A 35 45.40 30.48 -29.72
N ARG A 36 45.23 29.19 -29.52
CA ARG A 36 43.92 28.51 -29.69
C ARG A 36 42.93 29.01 -28.66
N HIS A 37 41.70 29.24 -29.10
CA HIS A 37 40.57 29.49 -28.22
C HIS A 37 39.35 28.71 -28.65
N MET A 38 38.57 28.27 -27.67
CA MET A 38 37.24 27.67 -27.83
C MET A 38 36.37 28.18 -26.67
N ASN A 39 35.28 28.88 -26.98
CA ASN A 39 34.39 29.44 -25.98
C ASN A 39 32.94 29.10 -26.33
N PHE A 40 32.12 28.99 -25.29
CA PHE A 40 30.68 28.78 -25.39
C PHE A 40 29.96 29.88 -24.62
N PRO A 41 28.95 30.56 -25.22
CA PRO A 41 28.10 31.51 -24.49
C PRO A 41 27.36 30.84 -23.33
N LYS A 42 27.05 29.53 -23.48
CA LYS A 42 26.45 28.69 -22.43
C LYS A 42 27.20 27.38 -22.35
N GLN A 43 27.69 27.04 -21.15
CA GLN A 43 28.34 25.75 -20.87
C GLN A 43 27.36 24.73 -20.23
N GLN A 44 26.16 25.20 -19.85
CA GLN A 44 25.07 24.35 -19.40
C GLN A 44 23.83 24.68 -20.23
N ILE A 45 23.17 23.63 -20.70
CA ILE A 45 21.94 23.69 -21.47
C ILE A 45 20.91 22.81 -20.77
N ASP A 46 19.79 23.41 -20.37
CA ASP A 46 18.67 22.70 -19.77
C ASP A 46 17.58 22.53 -20.84
N VAL A 47 17.09 21.32 -20.98
CA VAL A 47 16.02 20.94 -21.94
C VAL A 47 14.87 20.25 -21.23
N ASP A 48 13.68 20.34 -21.80
CA ASP A 48 12.48 19.69 -21.28
C ASP A 48 12.56 18.17 -21.41
N TYR A 49 11.69 17.44 -20.69
CA TYR A 49 11.60 15.98 -20.72
C TYR A 49 11.19 15.42 -22.09
N GLY A 50 10.43 16.18 -22.87
CA GLY A 50 10.02 15.83 -24.23
C GLY A 50 11.20 15.73 -25.19
N GLU A 51 10.96 15.22 -26.41
CA GLU A 51 11.94 15.33 -27.48
C GLU A 51 12.16 16.81 -27.80
N THR A 52 13.41 17.29 -27.64
CA THR A 52 13.72 18.71 -27.69
C THR A 52 14.95 18.95 -28.58
N ALA A 53 14.77 19.77 -29.62
CA ALA A 53 15.88 20.27 -30.41
C ALA A 53 16.56 21.44 -29.69
N PHE A 54 17.89 21.47 -29.73
CA PHE A 54 18.70 22.55 -29.15
C PHE A 54 19.97 22.77 -29.93
N SER A 55 20.63 23.90 -29.71
CA SER A 55 21.87 24.23 -30.37
C SER A 55 22.96 24.68 -29.40
N VAL A 56 24.21 24.43 -29.76
CA VAL A 56 25.40 24.94 -29.07
C VAL A 56 26.13 25.90 -29.98
N GLN A 57 26.24 27.16 -29.55
CA GLN A 57 27.09 28.14 -30.22
C GLN A 57 28.55 27.94 -29.80
N VAL A 58 29.46 27.93 -30.77
CA VAL A 58 30.88 27.67 -30.60
C VAL A 58 31.69 28.81 -31.18
N ASP A 59 32.49 29.48 -30.39
CA ASP A 59 33.49 30.44 -30.83
C ASP A 59 34.88 29.79 -30.72
N ALA A 60 35.40 29.28 -31.84
CA ALA A 60 36.69 28.63 -31.90
C ALA A 60 37.48 29.06 -33.14
N ASN A 61 38.78 29.22 -33.01
CA ASN A 61 39.70 29.57 -34.11
C ASN A 61 40.40 28.39 -34.75
N PHE A 62 39.97 27.14 -34.46
CA PHE A 62 40.46 25.90 -35.01
C PHE A 62 39.30 24.90 -35.34
N ALA A 63 39.59 23.87 -36.15
CA ALA A 63 38.63 22.83 -36.46
C ALA A 63 38.51 21.84 -35.30
N TYR A 64 37.30 21.46 -34.93
CA TYR A 64 37.01 20.56 -33.80
C TYR A 64 36.07 19.42 -34.19
N ASN A 65 36.08 18.38 -33.37
CA ASN A 65 35.11 17.27 -33.37
C ASN A 65 34.20 17.41 -32.16
N VAL A 66 32.96 16.92 -32.27
CA VAL A 66 32.03 16.82 -31.16
C VAL A 66 31.83 15.34 -30.83
N ASP A 67 32.10 14.97 -29.57
CA ASP A 67 31.87 13.64 -29.01
C ASP A 67 30.65 13.73 -28.08
N ILE A 68 29.58 12.99 -28.43
CA ILE A 68 28.33 12.94 -27.68
C ILE A 68 28.41 11.77 -26.70
N GLN A 69 28.58 12.05 -25.43
CA GLN A 69 28.73 11.03 -24.37
C GLN A 69 27.38 10.58 -23.82
N ALA A 70 26.39 10.35 -24.69
CA ALA A 70 25.06 9.84 -24.30
C ALA A 70 24.32 9.32 -25.52
N ASP A 71 23.61 8.25 -25.38
CA ASP A 71 22.78 7.60 -26.42
C ASP A 71 21.44 8.33 -26.69
N TRP A 72 21.03 9.19 -25.77
CA TRP A 72 19.80 9.96 -25.84
C TRP A 72 19.96 11.36 -26.47
N ILE A 73 21.19 11.77 -26.83
CA ILE A 73 21.46 12.98 -27.61
C ILE A 73 21.97 12.54 -28.99
N VAL A 74 21.38 13.06 -30.04
CA VAL A 74 21.81 12.81 -31.41
C VAL A 74 21.98 14.14 -32.15
N THR A 75 22.76 14.15 -33.25
CA THR A 75 22.81 15.31 -34.15
C THR A 75 21.44 15.51 -34.80
N ASP A 76 21.01 16.77 -34.90
CA ASP A 76 19.75 17.10 -35.55
C ASP A 76 19.88 16.97 -37.08
N PRO A 77 19.14 16.03 -37.73
CA PRO A 77 19.21 15.85 -39.18
C PRO A 77 18.49 16.95 -39.97
N ALA A 78 17.64 17.73 -39.34
CA ALA A 78 16.89 18.83 -39.97
C ALA A 78 17.72 20.10 -40.14
N HIS A 79 18.84 20.23 -39.41
CA HIS A 79 19.68 21.41 -39.44
C HIS A 79 21.14 21.07 -39.74
N THR A 80 21.76 21.83 -40.67
CA THR A 80 23.16 21.65 -40.97
C THR A 80 24.01 22.38 -39.94
N SER A 81 24.81 21.63 -39.19
CA SER A 81 25.79 22.17 -38.26
C SER A 81 26.94 22.87 -38.99
N THR A 82 27.39 23.97 -38.44
CA THR A 82 28.53 24.74 -38.93
C THR A 82 29.66 24.78 -37.89
N SER A 83 30.81 25.38 -38.21
CA SER A 83 31.85 25.59 -37.20
C SER A 83 31.46 26.54 -36.07
N ALA A 84 30.40 27.35 -36.24
CA ALA A 84 29.93 28.29 -35.23
C ALA A 84 28.68 27.80 -34.46
N VAL A 85 27.90 26.85 -35.02
CA VAL A 85 26.68 26.35 -34.38
C VAL A 85 26.57 24.83 -34.62
N GLN A 86 26.36 24.08 -33.59
CA GLN A 86 26.05 22.64 -33.63
C GLN A 86 24.61 22.43 -33.21
N TYR A 87 23.85 21.56 -33.93
CA TYR A 87 22.46 21.27 -33.67
C TYR A 87 22.27 19.85 -33.22
N PHE A 88 21.44 19.65 -32.17
CA PHE A 88 21.19 18.38 -31.54
C PHE A 88 19.71 18.19 -31.22
N ILE A 89 19.31 16.94 -31.05
CA ILE A 89 18.03 16.52 -30.50
C ILE A 89 18.30 15.71 -29.24
N ALA A 90 17.72 16.13 -28.11
CA ALA A 90 17.56 15.32 -26.93
C ALA A 90 16.30 14.45 -27.10
N ARG A 91 16.42 13.13 -27.13
CA ARG A 91 15.29 12.21 -27.18
C ARG A 91 14.51 12.30 -25.87
N LYS A 92 13.20 12.00 -25.92
CA LYS A 92 12.31 12.01 -24.76
C LYS A 92 12.92 11.24 -23.57
N ASN A 93 12.85 11.82 -22.39
CA ASN A 93 13.19 11.18 -21.14
C ASN A 93 11.93 10.49 -20.59
N GLU A 94 11.89 9.17 -20.63
CA GLU A 94 10.77 8.40 -20.10
C GLU A 94 10.81 8.25 -18.56
N SER A 95 11.97 8.52 -17.94
CA SER A 95 12.15 8.47 -16.48
C SER A 95 11.61 9.73 -15.81
N SER A 96 11.05 9.59 -14.62
CA SER A 96 10.69 10.73 -13.77
C SER A 96 11.90 11.50 -13.22
N SER A 97 13.08 10.92 -13.26
CA SER A 97 14.31 11.57 -12.82
C SER A 97 14.99 12.34 -13.94
N PRO A 98 15.55 13.55 -13.68
CA PRO A 98 16.36 14.24 -14.65
C PRO A 98 17.63 13.46 -15.00
N ARG A 99 18.16 13.67 -16.21
CA ARG A 99 19.41 13.05 -16.68
C ARG A 99 20.36 14.09 -17.24
N THR A 100 21.65 13.81 -17.16
CA THR A 100 22.70 14.73 -17.59
C THR A 100 23.65 14.03 -18.55
N ALA A 101 24.14 14.77 -19.56
CA ALA A 101 25.14 14.31 -20.51
C ALA A 101 26.20 15.36 -20.78
N THR A 102 27.32 14.96 -21.31
CA THR A 102 28.41 15.82 -21.74
C THR A 102 28.55 15.78 -23.24
N LEU A 103 28.57 16.96 -23.87
CA LEU A 103 29.05 17.17 -25.23
C LEU A 103 30.50 17.62 -25.14
N ARG A 104 31.42 16.83 -25.62
CA ARG A 104 32.84 17.11 -25.57
C ARG A 104 33.31 17.64 -26.94
N PHE A 105 33.77 18.88 -26.98
CA PHE A 105 34.32 19.55 -28.15
C PHE A 105 35.83 19.48 -28.07
N ALA A 106 36.50 18.85 -29.05
CA ALA A 106 37.93 18.64 -29.03
C ALA A 106 38.58 19.08 -30.35
N ASP A 107 39.76 19.70 -30.28
CA ASP A 107 40.55 20.07 -31.46
C ASP A 107 40.82 18.79 -32.31
N LYS A 108 40.60 18.87 -33.62
CA LYS A 108 40.84 17.76 -34.56
C LYS A 108 42.25 17.25 -34.55
N ASN A 109 43.23 18.14 -34.29
CA ASN A 109 44.68 17.82 -34.34
C ASN A 109 45.27 17.52 -32.95
N ASP A 110 44.54 17.90 -31.88
CA ASP A 110 44.97 17.71 -30.50
C ASP A 110 43.76 17.33 -29.62
N ARG A 111 43.48 16.02 -29.51
CA ARG A 111 42.37 15.52 -28.71
C ARG A 111 42.39 15.92 -27.22
N TYR A 112 43.54 16.36 -26.72
CA TYR A 112 43.68 16.77 -25.32
C TYR A 112 43.25 18.24 -25.09
N TYR A 113 43.26 19.06 -26.14
CA TYR A 113 42.67 20.39 -26.08
C TYR A 113 41.17 20.27 -26.34
N ALA A 114 40.38 20.19 -25.24
CA ALA A 114 38.94 19.98 -25.32
C ALA A 114 38.21 20.80 -24.25
N LYS A 115 36.98 21.16 -24.54
CA LYS A 115 36.03 21.75 -23.58
C LYS A 115 34.69 21.04 -23.64
N ASN A 116 33.96 21.11 -22.54
CA ASN A 116 32.70 20.41 -22.36
C ASN A 116 31.54 21.38 -22.26
N VAL A 117 30.40 20.97 -22.82
CA VAL A 117 29.08 21.57 -22.55
C VAL A 117 28.23 20.49 -21.89
N THR A 118 27.63 20.82 -20.76
CA THR A 118 26.73 19.93 -20.02
C THR A 118 25.30 20.14 -20.51
N VAL A 119 24.60 19.07 -20.80
CA VAL A 119 23.16 19.10 -21.13
C VAL A 119 22.41 18.38 -20.03
N THR A 120 21.46 19.07 -19.39
CA THR A 120 20.55 18.50 -18.39
C THR A 120 19.16 18.42 -18.97
N GLN A 121 18.57 17.23 -18.99
CA GLN A 121 17.19 17.05 -19.41
C GLN A 121 16.31 16.76 -18.20
N ALA A 122 15.18 17.48 -18.10
CA ALA A 122 14.17 17.29 -17.06
C ALA A 122 13.63 15.85 -17.07
N GLY A 123 13.19 15.38 -15.92
CA GLY A 123 12.41 14.12 -15.82
C GLY A 123 10.99 14.32 -16.34
N ASN A 124 10.40 13.23 -16.85
CA ASN A 124 9.00 13.21 -17.26
C ASN A 124 8.12 13.43 -16.01
N PRO A 125 7.29 14.47 -15.95
CA PRO A 125 6.43 14.71 -14.79
C PRO A 125 5.46 13.54 -14.62
N VAL A 126 5.54 12.86 -13.49
CA VAL A 126 4.59 11.80 -13.13
C VAL A 126 3.20 12.42 -13.05
N GLN A 127 2.27 11.96 -13.87
CA GLN A 127 0.88 12.34 -13.73
C GLN A 127 0.34 11.79 -12.41
N LYS A 128 -0.01 12.66 -11.47
CA LYS A 128 -0.55 12.26 -10.19
C LYS A 128 -1.96 11.71 -10.32
N VAL A 129 -2.17 10.50 -9.84
CA VAL A 129 -3.50 9.94 -9.62
C VAL A 129 -4.04 10.51 -8.30
N THR A 130 -5.11 11.29 -8.37
CA THR A 130 -5.76 11.84 -7.17
C THR A 130 -6.86 10.88 -6.71
N LEU A 131 -6.79 10.42 -5.45
CA LEU A 131 -7.85 9.67 -4.77
C LEU A 131 -8.41 10.51 -3.62
N THR A 132 -9.70 10.33 -3.30
CA THR A 132 -10.38 11.08 -2.25
C THR A 132 -10.67 10.19 -1.05
N ILE A 133 -10.19 10.60 0.13
CA ILE A 133 -10.39 9.94 1.41
C ILE A 133 -11.49 10.61 2.24
N VAL A 134 -12.16 9.85 3.09
CA VAL A 134 -13.22 10.35 4.01
C VAL A 134 -12.66 11.36 5.02
N ASP A 135 -11.51 11.04 5.59
CA ASP A 135 -10.85 11.89 6.58
C ASP A 135 -9.72 12.70 5.95
N LYS A 136 -9.98 13.99 5.72
CA LYS A 136 -8.97 14.91 5.16
C LYS A 136 -7.76 15.11 6.07
N ASN A 137 -7.95 14.92 7.38
CA ASN A 137 -6.91 15.01 8.40
C ASN A 137 -6.24 13.67 8.69
N ALA A 138 -6.54 12.61 7.91
CA ALA A 138 -5.92 11.31 8.07
C ALA A 138 -4.39 11.40 8.14
N THR A 139 -3.77 10.55 8.97
CA THR A 139 -2.31 10.49 9.12
C THR A 139 -1.63 10.19 7.77
N ALA A 140 -0.35 10.49 7.65
CA ALA A 140 0.40 10.21 6.43
C ALA A 140 0.37 8.72 6.09
N GLU A 141 0.52 7.85 7.09
CA GLU A 141 0.46 6.40 6.95
C GLU A 141 -0.93 5.91 6.57
N THR A 142 -2.00 6.54 7.06
CA THR A 142 -3.39 6.20 6.68
C THR A 142 -3.67 6.57 5.22
N LYS A 143 -3.20 7.74 4.78
CA LYS A 143 -3.28 8.15 3.38
C LYS A 143 -2.46 7.23 2.47
N ALA A 144 -1.27 6.82 2.93
CA ALA A 144 -0.42 5.89 2.22
C ALA A 144 -1.09 4.51 2.09
N LEU A 145 -1.65 3.97 3.18
CA LEU A 145 -2.41 2.73 3.14
C LEU A 145 -3.55 2.80 2.13
N TYR A 146 -4.34 3.89 2.12
CA TYR A 146 -5.44 4.08 1.18
C TYR A 146 -4.97 4.02 -0.28
N ALA A 147 -3.87 4.70 -0.61
CA ALA A 147 -3.28 4.66 -1.95
C ALA A 147 -2.74 3.27 -2.29
N ASN A 148 -2.06 2.60 -1.34
CA ASN A 148 -1.49 1.28 -1.58
C ASN A 148 -2.56 0.19 -1.74
N LEU A 149 -3.70 0.29 -1.07
CA LEU A 149 -4.86 -0.59 -1.31
C LEU A 149 -5.38 -0.47 -2.74
N TRP A 150 -5.31 0.72 -3.35
CA TRP A 150 -5.65 0.92 -4.76
C TRP A 150 -4.60 0.32 -5.68
N VAL A 151 -3.31 0.53 -5.40
CA VAL A 151 -2.18 0.07 -6.22
C VAL A 151 -2.01 -1.44 -6.16
N ILE A 152 -2.13 -2.06 -4.97
CA ILE A 152 -1.92 -3.50 -4.79
C ILE A 152 -2.90 -4.33 -5.62
N ALA A 153 -4.13 -3.84 -5.80
CA ALA A 153 -5.15 -4.48 -6.62
C ALA A 153 -4.79 -4.59 -8.11
N GLU A 154 -3.79 -3.85 -8.60
CA GLU A 154 -3.25 -3.98 -9.97
C GLU A 154 -2.24 -5.12 -10.08
N LYS A 155 -1.63 -5.51 -8.96
CA LYS A 155 -0.59 -6.54 -8.91
C LYS A 155 -1.15 -7.91 -8.55
N GLY A 156 -2.14 -7.93 -7.67
CA GLY A 156 -2.75 -9.13 -7.13
C GLY A 156 -3.68 -8.78 -5.97
N TRP A 157 -3.93 -9.74 -5.11
CA TRP A 157 -4.77 -9.60 -3.94
C TRP A 157 -4.08 -10.17 -2.70
N MET A 158 -4.22 -9.47 -1.59
CA MET A 158 -3.67 -9.91 -0.31
C MET A 158 -4.52 -11.03 0.29
N PHE A 159 -3.89 -12.15 0.66
CA PHE A 159 -4.54 -13.15 1.50
C PHE A 159 -4.70 -12.60 2.92
N GLY A 160 -5.92 -12.67 3.46
CA GLY A 160 -6.23 -12.26 4.82
C GLY A 160 -6.78 -13.41 5.67
N HIS A 161 -6.58 -13.35 7.00
CA HIS A 161 -7.13 -14.33 7.92
C HIS A 161 -7.52 -13.67 9.25
N HIS A 162 -8.75 -13.93 9.68
CA HIS A 162 -9.29 -13.38 10.93
C HIS A 162 -8.72 -14.09 12.14
N ASP A 163 -8.27 -13.34 13.15
CA ASP A 163 -7.69 -13.80 14.42
C ASP A 163 -6.43 -14.68 14.32
N ASP A 164 -5.87 -14.90 13.14
CA ASP A 164 -4.78 -15.85 12.86
C ASP A 164 -3.49 -15.62 13.68
N LEU A 165 -3.31 -14.44 14.24
CA LEU A 165 -2.12 -14.14 15.05
C LEU A 165 -2.38 -14.26 16.56
N TRP A 166 -3.63 -14.40 16.95
CA TRP A 166 -4.02 -14.54 18.35
C TRP A 166 -4.17 -16.01 18.75
N TYR A 167 -4.86 -16.78 17.93
CA TYR A 167 -5.02 -18.23 18.07
C TYR A 167 -5.25 -18.88 16.70
N GLY A 168 -4.96 -20.15 16.64
CA GLY A 168 -5.29 -21.01 15.51
C GLY A 168 -6.08 -22.23 15.95
N ARG A 169 -6.22 -23.19 15.06
CA ARG A 169 -7.02 -24.39 15.30
C ARG A 169 -6.61 -25.13 16.56
N TYR A 170 -5.29 -25.30 16.80
CA TYR A 170 -4.74 -26.12 17.88
C TYR A 170 -3.82 -25.37 18.84
N TRP A 171 -3.70 -24.07 18.74
CA TRP A 171 -2.83 -23.25 19.58
C TRP A 171 -3.52 -21.94 19.99
N TYR A 172 -3.12 -21.40 21.15
CA TYR A 172 -3.67 -20.17 21.72
C TYR A 172 -2.54 -19.32 22.30
N ASN A 173 -2.51 -18.02 21.97
CA ASN A 173 -1.56 -17.02 22.47
C ASN A 173 -0.09 -17.48 22.41
N GLN A 174 0.31 -18.08 21.30
CA GLN A 174 1.69 -18.50 21.06
C GLN A 174 2.44 -17.39 20.34
N ALA A 175 3.65 -17.04 20.81
CA ALA A 175 4.49 -16.04 20.16
C ALA A 175 4.85 -16.45 18.72
N GLY A 176 4.54 -15.59 17.74
CA GLY A 176 4.76 -15.87 16.33
C GLY A 176 3.84 -16.95 15.74
N GLY A 177 2.78 -17.33 16.47
CA GLY A 177 1.76 -18.28 16.00
C GLY A 177 0.96 -17.71 14.82
N SER A 178 0.63 -18.59 13.87
CA SER A 178 -0.27 -18.37 12.75
C SER A 178 -0.51 -19.70 12.06
N ASP A 179 -1.78 -20.08 11.84
CA ASP A 179 -2.12 -21.28 11.07
C ASP A 179 -1.65 -21.13 9.62
N THR A 180 -1.83 -19.94 9.02
CA THR A 180 -1.36 -19.60 7.68
C THR A 180 0.14 -19.85 7.56
N LYS A 181 0.94 -19.24 8.44
CA LYS A 181 2.40 -19.39 8.44
C LYS A 181 2.84 -20.83 8.69
N ALA A 182 2.16 -21.54 9.56
CA ALA A 182 2.50 -22.93 9.86
C ALA A 182 2.35 -23.83 8.62
N VAL A 183 1.46 -23.47 7.67
CA VAL A 183 1.23 -24.22 6.43
C VAL A 183 2.16 -23.77 5.30
N CYS A 184 2.27 -22.46 5.01
CA CYS A 184 3.04 -21.96 3.85
C CYS A 184 4.38 -21.29 4.18
N GLY A 185 4.68 -21.09 5.46
CA GLY A 185 5.94 -20.46 5.89
C GLY A 185 5.90 -18.93 5.94
N ASP A 186 4.75 -18.29 5.61
CA ASP A 186 4.56 -16.84 5.62
C ASP A 186 3.26 -16.45 6.33
N TYR A 187 3.20 -15.22 6.83
CA TYR A 187 2.02 -14.66 7.46
C TYR A 187 1.01 -14.14 6.41
N PRO A 188 -0.30 -14.03 6.76
CA PRO A 188 -1.26 -13.38 5.88
C PRO A 188 -0.86 -11.93 5.61
N GLY A 189 -1.18 -11.40 4.44
CA GLY A 189 -0.97 -9.98 4.11
C GLY A 189 -1.97 -9.05 4.84
N VAL A 190 -3.11 -9.59 5.26
CA VAL A 190 -4.13 -8.87 6.04
C VAL A 190 -4.40 -9.62 7.34
N PHE A 191 -4.20 -8.95 8.47
CA PHE A 191 -4.63 -9.43 9.77
C PHE A 191 -5.99 -8.82 10.12
N SER A 192 -7.04 -9.65 10.15
CA SER A 192 -8.38 -9.24 10.57
C SER A 192 -8.62 -9.55 12.04
N VAL A 193 -9.30 -8.66 12.76
CA VAL A 193 -9.51 -8.76 14.22
C VAL A 193 -10.79 -8.04 14.65
N ASP A 194 -11.43 -8.48 15.75
CA ASP A 194 -12.64 -7.84 16.27
C ASP A 194 -12.30 -6.70 17.26
N PHE A 195 -12.76 -5.47 16.94
CA PHE A 195 -12.59 -4.31 17.81
C PHE A 195 -13.74 -4.09 18.81
N ALA A 196 -14.86 -4.76 18.66
CA ALA A 196 -15.96 -4.68 19.61
C ALA A 196 -15.51 -5.03 21.04
N GLU A 197 -14.55 -5.91 21.14
CA GLU A 197 -14.02 -6.40 22.41
C GLU A 197 -13.23 -5.37 23.20
N PHE A 198 -12.68 -4.35 22.54
CA PHE A 198 -12.11 -3.17 23.20
C PHE A 198 -13.20 -2.17 23.63
N MET A 199 -14.38 -2.22 23.02
CA MET A 199 -15.44 -1.22 23.21
C MET A 199 -16.36 -1.58 24.37
N ASP A 200 -16.88 -2.78 24.41
CA ASP A 200 -17.93 -3.18 25.35
C ASP A 200 -17.41 -3.90 26.63
N ASN A 201 -16.10 -4.04 26.76
CA ASN A 201 -15.44 -4.64 27.93
C ASN A 201 -15.87 -6.09 28.23
N ARG A 202 -16.27 -6.86 27.22
CA ARG A 202 -16.67 -8.26 27.42
C ARG A 202 -15.48 -9.19 27.70
N TYR A 203 -14.27 -8.73 27.43
CA TYR A 203 -13.04 -9.47 27.65
C TYR A 203 -12.16 -8.83 28.72
N THR A 204 -11.28 -9.65 29.28
CA THR A 204 -10.35 -9.22 30.30
C THR A 204 -9.26 -8.27 29.74
N ASN A 205 -8.65 -7.48 30.63
CA ASN A 205 -7.53 -6.63 30.23
C ASN A 205 -6.35 -7.44 29.64
N SER A 206 -6.15 -8.68 30.09
CA SER A 206 -5.10 -9.57 29.57
C SER A 206 -5.38 -10.00 28.13
N GLU A 207 -6.63 -10.34 27.78
CA GLU A 207 -7.01 -10.70 26.41
C GLU A 207 -6.91 -9.49 25.47
N ASN A 208 -7.35 -8.33 25.91
CA ASN A 208 -7.18 -7.10 25.13
C ASN A 208 -5.69 -6.72 24.95
N ALA A 209 -4.83 -7.03 25.94
CA ALA A 209 -3.39 -6.84 25.80
C ALA A 209 -2.79 -7.80 24.75
N ILE A 210 -3.27 -9.05 24.67
CA ILE A 210 -2.85 -10.01 23.62
C ILE A 210 -3.24 -9.47 22.24
N ARG A 211 -4.50 -9.06 22.04
CA ARG A 211 -4.97 -8.50 20.75
C ARG A 211 -4.13 -7.29 20.36
N ARG A 212 -3.92 -6.35 21.28
CA ARG A 212 -3.08 -5.19 21.02
C ARG A 212 -1.67 -5.58 20.57
N ARG A 213 -1.07 -6.58 21.24
CA ARG A 213 0.27 -7.07 20.89
C ARG A 213 0.31 -7.64 19.48
N VAL A 214 -0.62 -8.53 19.13
CA VAL A 214 -0.61 -9.17 17.79
C VAL A 214 -0.93 -8.18 16.68
N ILE A 215 -1.75 -7.15 16.92
CA ILE A 215 -1.94 -6.04 15.98
C ILE A 215 -0.62 -5.30 15.72
N LEU A 216 0.14 -5.00 16.78
CA LEU A 216 1.44 -4.32 16.66
C LEU A 216 2.48 -5.22 15.95
N GLU A 217 2.50 -6.52 16.24
CA GLU A 217 3.35 -7.48 15.55
C GLU A 217 3.03 -7.56 14.04
N ALA A 218 1.75 -7.55 13.66
CA ALA A 218 1.29 -7.48 12.27
C ALA A 218 1.75 -6.18 11.61
N ARG A 219 1.57 -5.05 12.29
CA ARG A 219 2.01 -3.73 11.81
C ARG A 219 3.52 -3.66 11.57
N GLU A 220 4.32 -4.23 12.48
CA GLU A 220 5.79 -4.25 12.36
C GLU A 220 6.26 -5.10 11.16
N ARG A 221 5.52 -6.13 10.76
CA ARG A 221 5.78 -6.91 9.55
C ARG A 221 5.28 -6.23 8.26
N GLY A 222 4.49 -5.15 8.37
CA GLY A 222 3.94 -4.42 7.23
C GLY A 222 2.54 -4.90 6.79
N GLU A 223 1.92 -5.81 7.53
CA GLU A 223 0.58 -6.33 7.27
C GLU A 223 -0.51 -5.25 7.42
N VAL A 224 -1.59 -5.40 6.66
CA VAL A 224 -2.76 -4.51 6.74
C VAL A 224 -3.68 -4.96 7.88
N ILE A 225 -4.15 -4.01 8.68
CA ILE A 225 -5.08 -4.30 9.79
C ILE A 225 -6.52 -4.02 9.33
N LEU A 226 -7.35 -5.05 9.36
CA LEU A 226 -8.79 -5.00 9.09
C LEU A 226 -9.55 -5.25 10.39
N ALA A 227 -10.41 -4.32 10.82
CA ALA A 227 -11.14 -4.45 12.06
C ALA A 227 -12.65 -4.55 11.82
N VAL A 228 -13.27 -5.62 12.31
CA VAL A 228 -14.72 -5.78 12.39
C VAL A 228 -15.25 -5.36 13.75
N MET A 229 -16.54 -5.13 13.88
CA MET A 229 -17.20 -4.75 15.13
C MET A 229 -18.45 -5.60 15.37
N HIS A 230 -18.33 -6.73 16.07
CA HIS A 230 -19.47 -7.51 16.57
C HIS A 230 -19.98 -6.95 17.91
N LEU A 231 -20.43 -5.70 17.89
CA LEU A 231 -20.89 -5.01 19.10
C LEU A 231 -22.12 -5.66 19.71
N ASN A 232 -22.10 -5.85 21.03
CA ASN A 232 -23.30 -6.19 21.78
C ASN A 232 -24.43 -5.17 21.53
N ASN A 233 -25.67 -5.57 21.76
CA ASN A 233 -26.82 -4.69 21.64
C ASN A 233 -26.79 -3.65 22.79
N PRO A 234 -26.62 -2.34 22.54
CA PRO A 234 -26.49 -1.36 23.61
C PRO A 234 -27.81 -1.10 24.36
N LEU A 235 -28.95 -1.42 23.76
CA LEU A 235 -30.26 -1.27 24.38
C LEU A 235 -30.54 -2.39 25.39
N THR A 236 -30.37 -3.65 24.98
CA THR A 236 -30.68 -4.82 25.78
C THR A 236 -29.50 -5.28 26.64
N GLY A 237 -28.28 -5.09 26.15
CA GLY A 237 -27.05 -5.61 26.75
C GLY A 237 -26.68 -7.02 26.28
N ASP A 238 -27.46 -7.63 25.40
CA ASP A 238 -27.22 -8.95 24.84
C ASP A 238 -26.23 -8.89 23.63
N SER A 239 -25.97 -9.97 22.96
CA SER A 239 -24.98 -10.11 21.89
C SER A 239 -25.31 -9.27 20.65
N SER A 240 -24.39 -9.23 19.69
CA SER A 240 -24.60 -8.65 18.36
C SER A 240 -25.74 -9.33 17.59
N TRP A 241 -26.06 -10.59 17.90
CA TRP A 241 -27.13 -11.38 17.31
C TRP A 241 -28.52 -11.06 17.86
N ASP A 242 -28.59 -10.20 18.92
CA ASP A 242 -29.89 -9.82 19.47
C ASP A 242 -30.59 -8.80 18.56
N ASN A 243 -31.41 -9.33 17.68
CA ASN A 243 -32.28 -8.61 16.75
C ASN A 243 -33.75 -8.48 17.28
N SER A 244 -33.94 -8.58 18.58
CA SER A 244 -35.29 -8.57 19.21
C SER A 244 -35.98 -7.21 19.19
N SER A 245 -35.23 -6.13 18.91
CA SER A 245 -35.77 -4.76 18.96
C SER A 245 -35.36 -3.92 17.74
N ASN A 246 -36.32 -3.24 17.15
CA ASN A 246 -36.10 -2.23 16.10
C ASN A 246 -35.91 -0.81 16.69
N LYS A 247 -35.70 -0.66 17.99
CA LYS A 247 -35.52 0.63 18.66
C LYS A 247 -34.06 0.98 18.94
N VAL A 248 -33.14 0.06 18.75
CA VAL A 248 -31.74 0.23 19.12
C VAL A 248 -31.12 1.46 18.46
N VAL A 249 -31.26 1.57 17.14
CA VAL A 249 -30.65 2.68 16.38
C VAL A 249 -31.37 4.00 16.67
N SER A 250 -32.69 4.03 16.71
CA SER A 250 -33.43 5.25 17.09
C SER A 250 -33.06 5.77 18.49
N GLU A 251 -32.84 4.87 19.45
CA GLU A 251 -32.38 5.20 20.80
C GLU A 251 -30.93 5.76 20.79
N ILE A 252 -30.02 5.16 20.00
CA ILE A 252 -28.65 5.69 19.82
C ILE A 252 -28.70 7.11 19.24
N LEU A 253 -29.57 7.37 18.28
CA LEU A 253 -29.64 8.67 17.62
C LEU A 253 -30.39 9.73 18.43
N THR A 254 -31.16 9.34 19.45
CA THR A 254 -31.91 10.25 20.32
C THR A 254 -31.07 10.75 21.48
N ASN A 255 -30.97 12.07 21.65
CA ASN A 255 -30.25 12.67 22.76
C ASN A 255 -30.87 12.32 24.10
N GLY A 256 -30.04 12.04 25.11
CA GLY A 256 -30.43 11.84 26.51
C GLY A 256 -30.88 10.41 26.84
N THR A 257 -30.91 9.48 25.91
CA THR A 257 -31.22 8.06 26.16
C THR A 257 -30.05 7.35 26.85
N ALA A 258 -30.38 6.32 27.64
CA ALA A 258 -29.37 5.46 28.28
C ALA A 258 -28.59 4.66 27.21
N THR A 259 -29.27 4.22 26.15
CA THR A 259 -28.69 3.49 25.01
C THR A 259 -27.61 4.33 24.31
N ARG A 260 -27.92 5.61 24.01
CA ARG A 260 -26.94 6.55 23.44
C ARG A 260 -25.76 6.76 24.38
N THR A 261 -26.00 6.96 25.66
CA THR A 261 -24.93 7.16 26.65
C THR A 261 -23.98 5.98 26.68
N LYS A 262 -24.51 4.75 26.72
CA LYS A 262 -23.73 3.51 26.66
C LYS A 262 -22.95 3.41 25.35
N TYR A 263 -23.58 3.67 24.22
CA TYR A 263 -22.97 3.59 22.91
C TYR A 263 -21.82 4.60 22.74
N LEU A 264 -21.98 5.84 23.22
CA LEU A 264 -20.92 6.85 23.23
C LEU A 264 -19.73 6.42 24.12
N GLN A 265 -19.97 5.81 25.28
CA GLN A 265 -18.91 5.25 26.11
C GLN A 265 -18.10 4.16 25.37
N TRP A 266 -18.75 3.37 24.53
CA TRP A 266 -18.07 2.38 23.71
C TRP A 266 -17.22 3.03 22.61
N LEU A 267 -17.74 4.05 21.95
CA LEU A 267 -16.97 4.82 20.97
C LEU A 267 -15.80 5.57 21.62
N ASP A 268 -15.96 6.05 22.85
CA ASP A 268 -14.87 6.66 23.62
C ASP A 268 -13.73 5.68 23.87
N ARG A 269 -14.05 4.44 24.27
CA ARG A 269 -13.02 3.39 24.47
C ARG A 269 -12.33 3.00 23.16
N LEU A 270 -13.08 2.92 22.06
CA LEU A 270 -12.49 2.67 20.73
C LEU A 270 -11.55 3.79 20.34
N ALA A 271 -11.95 5.04 20.55
CA ALA A 271 -11.12 6.19 20.25
C ALA A 271 -9.85 6.21 21.12
N ASP A 272 -9.98 5.97 22.43
CA ASP A 272 -8.84 5.88 23.35
C ASP A 272 -7.89 4.74 22.94
N PHE A 273 -8.42 3.59 22.54
CA PHE A 273 -7.61 2.50 22.03
C PHE A 273 -6.85 2.90 20.76
N ALA A 274 -7.54 3.47 19.76
CA ALA A 274 -6.95 3.87 18.48
C ALA A 274 -5.87 4.96 18.64
N LEU A 275 -6.12 5.97 19.47
CA LEU A 275 -5.16 7.06 19.74
C LEU A 275 -3.92 6.61 20.53
N ASN A 276 -3.99 5.45 21.19
CA ASN A 276 -2.88 4.82 21.90
C ASN A 276 -2.29 3.61 21.16
N LEU A 277 -2.84 3.21 20.01
CA LEU A 277 -2.31 2.15 19.20
C LEU A 277 -1.18 2.70 18.30
N LYS A 278 0.03 2.66 18.83
CA LYS A 278 1.23 3.21 18.17
C LYS A 278 2.24 2.11 17.92
N ASP A 279 2.85 2.17 16.73
CA ASP A 279 3.98 1.32 16.34
C ASP A 279 5.27 1.70 17.10
N ALA A 280 6.34 0.95 16.91
CA ALA A 280 7.62 1.18 17.58
C ALA A 280 8.27 2.56 17.28
N ARG A 281 7.84 3.21 16.20
CA ARG A 281 8.28 4.56 15.82
C ARG A 281 7.41 5.66 16.44
N GLY A 282 6.33 5.29 17.12
CA GLY A 282 5.37 6.20 17.74
C GLY A 282 4.25 6.68 16.81
N ASN A 283 4.18 6.16 15.57
CA ASN A 283 3.11 6.48 14.64
C ASN A 283 1.83 5.74 14.99
N LEU A 284 0.67 6.37 14.79
CA LEU A 284 -0.61 5.71 14.91
C LEU A 284 -0.73 4.60 13.87
N VAL A 285 -1.23 3.44 14.26
CA VAL A 285 -1.45 2.31 13.36
C VAL A 285 -2.69 2.57 12.51
N PRO A 286 -2.58 2.63 11.18
CA PRO A 286 -3.74 2.70 10.31
C PRO A 286 -4.57 1.41 10.36
N VAL A 287 -5.89 1.56 10.38
CA VAL A 287 -6.83 0.43 10.44
C VAL A 287 -7.97 0.64 9.45
N ILE A 288 -8.32 -0.37 8.69
CA ILE A 288 -9.57 -0.42 7.94
C ILE A 288 -10.67 -0.83 8.92
N LEU A 289 -11.45 0.16 9.39
CA LEU A 289 -12.54 -0.07 10.33
C LEU A 289 -13.82 -0.41 9.56
N ARG A 290 -14.41 -1.55 9.86
CA ARG A 290 -15.60 -2.11 9.19
C ARG A 290 -16.74 -2.29 10.20
N PRO A 291 -17.44 -1.21 10.57
CA PRO A 291 -18.59 -1.28 11.46
C PRO A 291 -19.84 -1.79 10.72
N TYR A 292 -20.77 -2.39 11.46
CA TYR A 292 -22.11 -2.77 10.95
C TYR A 292 -22.08 -3.61 9.67
N HIS A 293 -21.14 -4.55 9.60
CA HIS A 293 -20.99 -5.46 8.48
C HIS A 293 -22.27 -6.31 8.27
N GLU A 294 -22.41 -6.93 7.10
CA GLU A 294 -23.55 -7.78 6.75
C GLU A 294 -24.93 -7.13 6.96
N HIS A 295 -25.00 -5.80 6.89
CA HIS A 295 -26.23 -5.02 7.13
C HIS A 295 -27.37 -5.34 6.16
N THR A 296 -27.09 -6.08 5.10
CA THR A 296 -28.08 -6.65 4.19
C THR A 296 -28.88 -7.81 4.81
N GLN A 297 -28.35 -8.40 5.88
CA GLN A 297 -28.96 -9.51 6.62
C GLN A 297 -29.79 -9.04 7.81
N GLY A 298 -30.53 -9.96 8.42
CA GLY A 298 -31.42 -9.66 9.54
C GLY A 298 -30.94 -10.19 10.89
N TRP A 299 -29.74 -10.75 10.97
CA TRP A 299 -29.25 -11.42 12.19
C TRP A 299 -28.83 -10.45 13.30
N SER A 300 -28.44 -9.23 12.98
CA SER A 300 -27.88 -8.27 13.91
C SER A 300 -28.85 -7.13 14.26
N TRP A 301 -28.62 -6.45 15.38
CA TRP A 301 -29.40 -5.28 15.78
C TRP A 301 -29.23 -4.07 14.83
N TRP A 302 -28.19 -4.04 13.99
CA TRP A 302 -27.98 -3.03 12.93
C TRP A 302 -28.46 -3.50 11.56
N GLY A 303 -28.90 -4.75 11.46
CA GLY A 303 -29.28 -5.38 10.20
C GLY A 303 -30.60 -4.91 9.62
N SER A 304 -30.97 -5.50 8.48
CA SER A 304 -32.14 -5.10 7.71
C SER A 304 -33.46 -5.36 8.42
N SER A 305 -33.51 -6.28 9.38
CA SER A 305 -34.72 -6.57 10.18
C SER A 305 -34.99 -5.55 11.30
N CYS A 306 -33.94 -4.87 11.78
CA CYS A 306 -34.01 -3.98 12.95
C CYS A 306 -33.90 -2.50 12.61
N THR A 307 -33.51 -2.15 11.39
CA THR A 307 -33.28 -0.76 10.98
C THR A 307 -33.93 -0.44 9.64
N THR A 308 -34.37 0.79 9.48
CA THR A 308 -34.70 1.37 8.17
C THR A 308 -33.42 1.80 7.45
N ALA A 309 -33.49 2.06 6.15
CA ALA A 309 -32.33 2.55 5.39
C ALA A 309 -31.81 3.90 5.95
N SER A 310 -32.70 4.81 6.32
CA SER A 310 -32.33 6.11 6.89
C SER A 310 -31.69 6.00 8.26
N GLU A 311 -32.15 5.09 9.11
CA GLU A 311 -31.54 4.85 10.42
C GLU A 311 -30.15 4.25 10.28
N PHE A 312 -29.95 3.29 9.40
CA PHE A 312 -28.61 2.72 9.14
C PHE A 312 -27.62 3.79 8.66
N VAL A 313 -28.03 4.59 7.66
CA VAL A 313 -27.18 5.68 7.14
C VAL A 313 -26.87 6.69 8.23
N ALA A 314 -27.86 7.08 9.04
CA ALA A 314 -27.65 8.02 10.14
C ALA A 314 -26.73 7.45 11.24
N LEU A 315 -26.86 6.16 11.57
CA LEU A 315 -25.97 5.47 12.51
C LEU A 315 -24.52 5.46 12.01
N TRP A 316 -24.33 5.11 10.73
CA TRP A 316 -23.01 5.12 10.08
C TRP A 316 -22.35 6.49 10.15
N GLN A 317 -23.05 7.51 9.64
CA GLN A 317 -22.55 8.89 9.61
C GLN A 317 -22.29 9.44 11.00
N PHE A 318 -23.16 9.12 11.96
CA PHE A 318 -22.98 9.49 13.37
C PHE A 318 -21.69 8.90 13.94
N THR A 319 -21.43 7.63 13.71
CA THR A 319 -20.25 6.93 14.22
C THR A 319 -18.97 7.48 13.61
N VAL A 320 -18.92 7.62 12.27
CA VAL A 320 -17.77 8.21 11.57
C VAL A 320 -17.49 9.62 12.05
N LYS A 321 -18.54 10.46 12.14
CA LYS A 321 -18.42 11.84 12.61
C LYS A 321 -17.92 11.91 14.04
N TYR A 322 -18.43 11.05 14.92
CA TYR A 322 -18.01 11.04 16.32
C TYR A 322 -16.52 10.68 16.47
N LEU A 323 -16.10 9.59 15.83
CA LEU A 323 -14.69 9.14 15.90
C LEU A 323 -13.75 10.15 15.25
N ARG A 324 -14.05 10.61 14.03
CA ARG A 324 -13.20 11.52 13.25
C ARG A 324 -13.22 12.94 13.81
N ASP A 325 -14.42 13.55 13.94
CA ASP A 325 -14.54 14.99 14.18
C ASP A 325 -14.57 15.33 15.70
N THR A 326 -15.14 14.44 16.54
CA THR A 326 -15.26 14.70 17.97
C THR A 326 -14.08 14.14 18.74
N LYS A 327 -13.61 12.93 18.40
CA LYS A 327 -12.53 12.26 19.12
C LYS A 327 -11.15 12.43 18.46
N GLY A 328 -11.08 12.91 17.22
CA GLY A 328 -9.81 13.15 16.51
C GLY A 328 -9.07 11.86 16.13
N VAL A 329 -9.81 10.78 15.86
CA VAL A 329 -9.20 9.53 15.38
C VAL A 329 -8.99 9.64 13.88
N HIS A 330 -7.76 9.89 13.48
CA HIS A 330 -7.34 10.12 12.09
C HIS A 330 -6.56 8.95 11.47
N SER A 331 -6.62 7.77 12.12
CA SER A 331 -5.96 6.53 11.67
C SER A 331 -6.93 5.48 11.11
N PHE A 332 -8.20 5.82 10.91
CA PHE A 332 -9.17 4.89 10.35
C PHE A 332 -9.50 5.17 8.88
N LEU A 333 -9.59 4.08 8.09
CA LEU A 333 -10.30 4.00 6.82
C LEU A 333 -11.64 3.31 7.07
N TYR A 334 -12.73 3.86 6.57
CA TYR A 334 -14.08 3.36 6.86
C TYR A 334 -14.54 2.43 5.73
N ALA A 335 -14.78 1.15 6.05
CA ALA A 335 -15.17 0.12 5.11
C ALA A 335 -16.64 -0.31 5.30
N VAL A 336 -17.42 -0.27 4.24
CA VAL A 336 -18.76 -0.90 4.20
C VAL A 336 -18.64 -2.31 3.65
N SER A 337 -19.41 -3.29 4.20
CA SER A 337 -19.42 -4.66 3.68
C SER A 337 -20.80 -5.31 3.82
N PRO A 338 -21.61 -5.29 2.74
CA PRO A 338 -22.81 -6.10 2.65
C PRO A 338 -22.47 -7.59 2.50
N GLN A 339 -23.37 -8.47 2.91
CA GLN A 339 -23.25 -9.90 2.63
C GLN A 339 -23.71 -10.22 1.21
N MET A 340 -22.88 -11.01 0.48
CA MET A 340 -22.96 -11.24 -0.96
C MET A 340 -22.70 -12.71 -1.32
N ASP A 341 -23.50 -13.66 -0.81
CA ASP A 341 -23.22 -15.12 -0.92
C ASP A 341 -23.76 -15.74 -2.21
N GLU A 342 -24.67 -15.08 -2.90
CA GLU A 342 -25.45 -15.64 -4.01
C GLU A 342 -25.24 -14.84 -5.30
N VAL A 343 -25.76 -15.37 -6.41
CA VAL A 343 -25.95 -14.61 -7.65
C VAL A 343 -27.18 -13.71 -7.51
N TYR A 344 -27.01 -12.41 -7.64
CA TYR A 344 -28.09 -11.43 -7.53
C TYR A 344 -28.52 -10.93 -8.90
N GLN A 345 -29.81 -10.67 -9.07
CA GLN A 345 -30.34 -10.09 -10.31
C GLN A 345 -29.77 -8.68 -10.57
N ASN A 346 -29.50 -7.92 -9.51
CA ASN A 346 -28.86 -6.62 -9.55
C ASN A 346 -27.79 -6.54 -8.46
N THR A 347 -26.63 -7.04 -8.76
CA THR A 347 -25.50 -7.14 -7.81
C THR A 347 -25.03 -5.78 -7.34
N LYS A 348 -24.99 -4.77 -8.24
CA LYS A 348 -24.60 -3.40 -7.89
C LYS A 348 -25.54 -2.77 -6.84
N ASP A 349 -26.85 -2.92 -7.00
CA ASP A 349 -27.81 -2.39 -6.02
C ASP A 349 -27.69 -3.11 -4.67
N ARG A 350 -27.33 -4.39 -4.68
CA ARG A 350 -27.08 -5.13 -3.45
C ARG A 350 -25.81 -4.64 -2.74
N LEU A 351 -24.74 -4.36 -3.48
CA LEU A 351 -23.52 -3.75 -2.93
C LEU A 351 -23.78 -2.34 -2.38
N LEU A 352 -24.65 -1.58 -3.02
CA LEU A 352 -25.05 -0.23 -2.61
C LEU A 352 -26.25 -0.20 -1.64
N PHE A 353 -26.69 -1.35 -1.13
CA PHE A 353 -27.80 -1.39 -0.19
C PHE A 353 -27.49 -0.55 1.05
N ARG A 354 -28.32 0.46 1.30
CA ARG A 354 -28.14 1.42 2.41
C ARG A 354 -26.79 2.16 2.38
N TRP A 355 -26.31 2.50 1.18
CA TRP A 355 -25.04 3.20 1.00
C TRP A 355 -25.00 4.52 1.78
N PRO A 356 -23.99 4.74 2.64
CA PRO A 356 -23.94 5.94 3.50
C PRO A 356 -23.61 7.24 2.78
N GLY A 357 -23.16 7.18 1.54
CA GLY A 357 -22.62 8.29 0.74
C GLY A 357 -21.13 8.13 0.48
N ASP A 358 -20.67 8.61 -0.67
CA ASP A 358 -19.28 8.46 -1.10
C ASP A 358 -18.28 9.19 -0.19
N GLU A 359 -18.73 10.25 0.48
CA GLU A 359 -17.97 11.03 1.44
C GLU A 359 -17.85 10.37 2.83
N TRP A 360 -18.48 9.20 3.02
CA TRP A 360 -18.50 8.46 4.29
C TRP A 360 -17.90 7.06 4.21
N VAL A 361 -17.41 6.65 3.04
CA VAL A 361 -16.84 5.33 2.80
C VAL A 361 -15.50 5.46 2.08
N ASP A 362 -14.46 4.83 2.62
CA ASP A 362 -13.14 4.74 2.00
C ASP A 362 -12.95 3.45 1.22
N PHE A 363 -13.46 2.34 1.73
CA PHE A 363 -13.22 1.00 1.22
C PHE A 363 -14.54 0.26 0.96
N ILE A 364 -14.68 -0.30 -0.25
CA ILE A 364 -15.85 -1.09 -0.62
C ILE A 364 -15.55 -2.55 -0.37
N GLY A 365 -16.04 -3.07 0.76
CA GLY A 365 -15.94 -4.48 1.12
C GLY A 365 -17.17 -5.27 0.67
N MET A 366 -17.06 -6.59 0.74
CA MET A 366 -18.17 -7.52 0.78
C MET A 366 -17.80 -8.73 1.65
N ASP A 367 -18.77 -9.26 2.35
CA ASP A 367 -18.66 -10.55 3.03
C ASP A 367 -19.33 -11.61 2.15
N CYS A 368 -18.56 -12.59 1.69
CA CYS A 368 -19.01 -13.52 0.67
C CYS A 368 -18.68 -14.97 1.06
N TYR A 369 -19.62 -15.63 1.73
CA TYR A 369 -19.50 -17.03 2.12
C TYR A 369 -20.07 -17.96 1.03
N HIS A 370 -19.52 -17.83 -0.18
CA HIS A 370 -19.98 -18.55 -1.38
C HIS A 370 -19.79 -20.08 -1.29
N GLY A 371 -18.97 -20.57 -0.37
CA GLY A 371 -18.66 -21.99 -0.22
C GLY A 371 -17.95 -22.55 -1.46
N THR A 372 -18.68 -23.31 -2.29
CA THR A 372 -18.21 -23.82 -3.59
C THR A 372 -19.04 -23.31 -4.76
N ASN A 373 -19.81 -22.23 -4.56
CA ASN A 373 -20.54 -21.54 -5.62
C ASN A 373 -19.65 -20.51 -6.33
N ASP A 374 -18.75 -21.01 -7.18
CA ASP A 374 -17.78 -20.18 -7.91
C ASP A 374 -18.44 -19.14 -8.82
N ALA A 375 -19.62 -19.43 -9.34
CA ALA A 375 -20.37 -18.50 -10.18
C ALA A 375 -20.85 -17.28 -9.38
N ALA A 376 -21.33 -17.50 -8.15
CA ALA A 376 -21.70 -16.39 -7.27
C ALA A 376 -20.48 -15.54 -6.90
N PHE A 377 -19.40 -16.17 -6.51
CA PHE A 377 -18.18 -15.45 -6.12
C PHE A 377 -17.62 -14.60 -7.24
N ARG A 378 -17.49 -15.16 -8.45
CA ARG A 378 -17.05 -14.44 -9.65
C ARG A 378 -17.95 -13.26 -9.98
N SER A 379 -19.26 -13.49 -10.05
CA SER A 379 -20.23 -12.43 -10.38
C SER A 379 -20.19 -11.27 -9.36
N ASN A 380 -20.00 -11.59 -8.07
CA ASN A 380 -19.92 -10.57 -7.02
C ASN A 380 -18.60 -9.81 -7.08
N ILE A 381 -17.46 -10.47 -7.38
CA ILE A 381 -16.16 -9.81 -7.60
C ILE A 381 -16.21 -8.89 -8.81
N GLU A 382 -16.77 -9.33 -9.95
CA GLU A 382 -16.95 -8.51 -11.16
C GLU A 382 -17.71 -7.21 -10.85
N ALA A 383 -18.80 -7.31 -10.11
CA ALA A 383 -19.58 -6.14 -9.72
C ALA A 383 -18.86 -5.24 -8.70
N LEU A 384 -18.10 -5.85 -7.78
CA LEU A 384 -17.30 -5.12 -6.78
C LEU A 384 -16.19 -4.32 -7.45
N GLU A 385 -15.44 -4.93 -8.39
CA GLU A 385 -14.44 -4.27 -9.20
C GLU A 385 -15.02 -3.10 -10.01
N ALA A 386 -16.14 -3.34 -10.72
CA ALA A 386 -16.79 -2.31 -11.51
C ALA A 386 -17.21 -1.10 -10.64
N LEU A 387 -17.75 -1.37 -9.45
CA LEU A 387 -18.14 -0.33 -8.50
C LEU A 387 -16.92 0.42 -7.93
N SER A 388 -15.85 -0.29 -7.63
CA SER A 388 -14.57 0.28 -7.17
C SER A 388 -14.00 1.27 -8.19
N LEU A 389 -13.96 0.88 -9.46
CA LEU A 389 -13.48 1.73 -10.55
C LEU A 389 -14.37 2.96 -10.76
N GLU A 390 -15.71 2.79 -10.73
CA GLU A 390 -16.67 3.88 -10.84
C GLU A 390 -16.51 4.91 -9.72
N LYS A 391 -16.41 4.45 -8.48
CA LYS A 391 -16.29 5.33 -7.30
C LYS A 391 -14.85 5.75 -6.99
N ARG A 392 -13.86 5.17 -7.68
CA ARG A 392 -12.43 5.38 -7.44
C ARG A 392 -12.05 5.13 -5.97
N LYS A 393 -12.51 4.02 -5.42
CA LYS A 393 -12.26 3.57 -4.05
C LYS A 393 -11.68 2.16 -4.07
N PRO A 394 -10.68 1.84 -3.24
CA PRO A 394 -10.21 0.46 -3.12
C PRO A 394 -11.33 -0.47 -2.64
N CYS A 395 -11.24 -1.74 -3.02
CA CYS A 395 -12.22 -2.75 -2.68
C CYS A 395 -11.59 -4.11 -2.37
N GLY A 396 -12.35 -4.99 -1.74
CA GLY A 396 -11.92 -6.36 -1.49
C GLY A 396 -12.98 -7.20 -0.76
N VAL A 397 -12.70 -8.48 -0.65
CA VAL A 397 -13.53 -9.42 0.10
C VAL A 397 -13.08 -9.39 1.56
N THR A 398 -13.94 -8.91 2.42
CA THR A 398 -13.63 -8.61 3.83
C THR A 398 -13.92 -9.79 4.76
N GLU A 399 -14.80 -10.71 4.35
CA GLU A 399 -14.98 -12.04 4.94
C GLU A 399 -15.27 -13.07 3.85
N ASN A 400 -14.70 -14.27 4.01
CA ASN A 400 -14.89 -15.39 3.10
C ASN A 400 -14.68 -16.71 3.84
N GLY A 401 -15.05 -17.80 3.19
CA GLY A 401 -14.78 -19.16 3.61
C GLY A 401 -15.96 -20.08 3.42
N LYS A 402 -15.71 -21.33 3.76
CA LYS A 402 -16.73 -22.37 3.90
C LYS A 402 -16.47 -23.06 5.23
N GLU A 403 -17.46 -23.02 6.12
CA GLU A 403 -17.32 -23.69 7.41
C GLU A 403 -17.10 -25.19 7.23
N SER A 404 -16.12 -25.73 7.95
CA SER A 404 -15.83 -27.18 7.97
C SER A 404 -15.47 -27.76 6.59
N PHE A 405 -14.90 -26.98 5.67
CA PHE A 405 -14.59 -27.46 4.33
C PHE A 405 -13.56 -28.61 4.36
N THR A 406 -13.69 -29.50 3.40
CA THR A 406 -12.83 -30.69 3.24
C THR A 406 -12.33 -30.87 1.80
N GLU A 407 -12.69 -29.97 0.92
CA GLU A 407 -12.26 -29.93 -0.47
C GLU A 407 -10.74 -29.77 -0.54
N VAL A 408 -10.08 -30.71 -1.18
CA VAL A 408 -8.61 -30.73 -1.27
C VAL A 408 -8.07 -29.69 -2.27
N ASP A 409 -8.90 -29.22 -3.17
CA ASP A 409 -8.60 -28.19 -4.20
C ASP A 409 -9.32 -26.85 -3.94
N PHE A 410 -9.68 -26.58 -2.67
CA PHE A 410 -10.48 -25.42 -2.29
C PHE A 410 -9.84 -24.07 -2.70
N TRP A 411 -8.54 -23.96 -2.51
CA TRP A 411 -7.83 -22.67 -2.65
C TRP A 411 -7.64 -22.28 -4.10
N THR A 412 -7.13 -23.20 -4.92
CA THR A 412 -6.91 -22.91 -6.35
C THR A 412 -8.22 -22.83 -7.12
N ARG A 413 -9.20 -23.68 -6.78
CA ARG A 413 -10.46 -23.80 -7.51
C ARG A 413 -11.52 -22.81 -7.05
N HIS A 414 -11.78 -22.73 -5.74
CA HIS A 414 -12.93 -21.99 -5.22
C HIS A 414 -12.57 -20.58 -4.71
N VAL A 415 -11.29 -20.27 -4.53
CA VAL A 415 -10.82 -18.93 -4.16
C VAL A 415 -10.07 -18.29 -5.32
N GLN A 416 -8.91 -18.82 -5.70
CA GLN A 416 -8.03 -18.20 -6.69
C GLN A 416 -8.65 -18.10 -8.09
N ALA A 417 -9.23 -19.18 -8.61
CA ALA A 417 -9.79 -19.17 -9.96
C ALA A 417 -10.98 -18.21 -10.15
N PRO A 418 -11.92 -18.04 -9.19
CA PRO A 418 -12.94 -17.00 -9.28
C PRO A 418 -12.36 -15.58 -9.18
N VAL A 419 -11.36 -15.32 -8.34
CA VAL A 419 -10.69 -14.02 -8.26
C VAL A 419 -9.99 -13.68 -9.58
N GLY A 420 -9.30 -14.64 -10.21
CA GLY A 420 -8.69 -14.50 -11.52
C GLY A 420 -7.86 -13.21 -11.67
N GLU A 421 -8.14 -12.45 -12.73
CA GLU A 421 -7.46 -11.17 -13.02
C GLU A 421 -8.20 -9.95 -12.44
N HIS A 422 -9.27 -10.14 -11.66
CA HIS A 422 -10.04 -9.04 -11.12
C HIS A 422 -9.23 -8.17 -10.16
N ARG A 423 -9.48 -6.87 -10.23
CA ARG A 423 -8.76 -5.84 -9.49
C ARG A 423 -9.40 -5.61 -8.12
N ILE A 424 -9.06 -6.50 -7.17
CA ILE A 424 -9.45 -6.37 -5.75
C ILE A 424 -8.19 -6.39 -4.87
N SER A 425 -8.20 -5.74 -3.73
CA SER A 425 -7.00 -5.61 -2.88
C SER A 425 -6.80 -6.77 -1.90
N MET A 426 -7.86 -7.49 -1.54
CA MET A 426 -7.78 -8.58 -0.54
C MET A 426 -8.90 -9.59 -0.67
N VAL A 427 -8.64 -10.81 -0.17
CA VAL A 427 -9.62 -11.83 0.18
C VAL A 427 -9.30 -12.31 1.59
N THR A 428 -10.19 -12.03 2.56
CA THR A 428 -9.97 -12.32 3.97
C THR A 428 -10.83 -13.49 4.41
N MET A 429 -10.18 -14.56 4.87
CA MET A 429 -10.86 -15.74 5.39
C MET A 429 -11.33 -15.50 6.82
N TRP A 430 -12.50 -16.07 7.17
CA TRP A 430 -12.95 -16.09 8.55
C TRP A 430 -12.07 -17.01 9.41
N ARG A 431 -12.21 -16.90 10.72
CA ARG A 431 -11.33 -17.50 11.71
C ARG A 431 -11.38 -19.03 11.78
N ASN A 432 -10.31 -19.61 12.26
CA ASN A 432 -10.27 -20.97 12.77
C ASN A 432 -10.49 -20.94 14.30
N LYS A 433 -11.57 -21.51 14.80
CA LYS A 433 -11.83 -21.54 16.24
C LYS A 433 -10.79 -22.42 16.93
N TYR A 434 -10.19 -21.90 18.01
CA TYR A 434 -9.36 -22.72 18.89
C TYR A 434 -10.17 -23.82 19.58
N VAL A 435 -9.72 -25.06 19.49
CA VAL A 435 -10.42 -26.21 20.01
C VAL A 435 -9.58 -27.03 21.01
N GLY A 436 -8.30 -26.72 21.17
CA GLY A 436 -7.41 -27.55 22.01
C GLY A 436 -7.41 -28.99 21.55
N ASN A 437 -7.91 -29.88 22.41
CA ASN A 437 -8.02 -31.30 22.09
C ASN A 437 -9.44 -31.73 21.68
N ASN A 438 -10.38 -30.78 21.54
CA ASN A 438 -11.77 -31.09 21.18
C ASN A 438 -12.00 -30.95 19.66
N GLU A 439 -11.63 -31.99 18.91
CA GLU A 439 -11.80 -32.00 17.44
C GLU A 439 -13.26 -32.12 16.96
N SER A 440 -14.23 -32.31 17.84
CA SER A 440 -15.64 -32.40 17.46
C SER A 440 -16.21 -31.04 16.98
N ASP A 441 -15.66 -29.96 17.45
CA ASP A 441 -16.02 -28.61 16.98
C ASP A 441 -15.35 -28.34 15.63
N LYS A 442 -16.15 -28.16 14.59
CA LYS A 442 -15.69 -27.98 13.20
C LYS A 442 -15.74 -26.53 12.71
N HIS A 443 -15.81 -25.57 13.62
CA HIS A 443 -15.83 -24.16 13.27
C HIS A 443 -14.44 -23.68 12.81
N TYR A 444 -14.12 -23.90 11.55
CA TYR A 444 -12.92 -23.39 10.86
C TYR A 444 -13.27 -23.03 9.41
N PHE A 445 -12.62 -22.00 8.88
CA PHE A 445 -12.88 -21.42 7.57
C PHE A 445 -11.61 -21.27 6.73
N SER A 446 -10.44 -21.55 7.30
CA SER A 446 -9.15 -21.44 6.64
C SER A 446 -8.30 -22.67 6.88
N VAL A 447 -7.14 -22.74 6.19
CA VAL A 447 -6.17 -23.81 6.36
C VAL A 447 -5.54 -23.77 7.76
N TYR A 448 -5.14 -24.94 8.24
CA TYR A 448 -4.35 -25.15 9.46
C TYR A 448 -3.50 -26.41 9.30
N PRO A 449 -2.43 -26.61 10.09
CA PRO A 449 -1.59 -27.81 10.01
C PRO A 449 -2.38 -29.11 10.14
N GLY A 450 -2.28 -29.99 9.15
CA GLY A 450 -3.03 -31.26 9.05
C GLY A 450 -4.34 -31.15 8.24
N HIS A 451 -4.71 -29.97 7.72
CA HIS A 451 -5.89 -29.82 6.88
C HIS A 451 -5.69 -30.49 5.51
N PRO A 452 -6.68 -31.23 4.95
CA PRO A 452 -6.54 -31.92 3.66
C PRO A 452 -6.15 -31.04 2.47
N SER A 453 -6.39 -29.73 2.52
CA SER A 453 -6.10 -28.78 1.44
C SER A 453 -4.75 -28.08 1.57
N GLU A 454 -3.84 -28.49 2.47
CA GLU A 454 -2.55 -27.81 2.67
C GLU A 454 -1.73 -27.68 1.39
N ASP A 455 -1.64 -28.76 0.60
CA ASP A 455 -0.84 -28.75 -0.64
C ASP A 455 -1.44 -27.82 -1.70
N ASP A 456 -2.74 -27.69 -1.71
CA ASP A 456 -3.42 -26.78 -2.61
C ASP A 456 -3.29 -25.32 -2.14
N PHE A 457 -3.28 -25.10 -0.82
CA PHE A 457 -2.97 -23.78 -0.26
C PHE A 457 -1.56 -23.31 -0.63
N ARG A 458 -0.57 -24.20 -0.58
CA ARG A 458 0.80 -23.91 -1.00
C ARG A 458 0.88 -23.56 -2.49
N LYS A 459 0.09 -24.21 -3.36
CA LYS A 459 0.01 -23.83 -4.80
C LYS A 459 -0.57 -22.44 -4.98
N MET A 460 -1.62 -22.06 -4.23
CA MET A 460 -2.14 -20.70 -4.23
C MET A 460 -1.11 -19.71 -3.69
N TYR A 461 -0.39 -20.05 -2.62
CA TYR A 461 0.70 -19.25 -2.07
C TYR A 461 1.82 -18.97 -3.08
N ASP A 462 2.17 -19.96 -3.90
CA ASP A 462 3.23 -19.85 -4.92
C ASP A 462 2.80 -19.04 -6.16
N ASP A 463 1.53 -18.66 -6.27
CA ASP A 463 1.04 -17.83 -7.37
C ASP A 463 1.39 -16.34 -7.12
N ALA A 464 2.00 -15.71 -8.12
CA ALA A 464 2.49 -14.34 -8.02
C ALA A 464 1.40 -13.27 -7.74
N ARG A 465 0.13 -13.60 -7.90
CA ARG A 465 -0.99 -12.70 -7.61
C ARG A 465 -1.60 -12.90 -6.22
N SER A 466 -1.29 -13.98 -5.55
CA SER A 466 -1.68 -14.24 -4.16
C SER A 466 -0.61 -13.68 -3.23
N LEU A 467 -0.87 -12.51 -2.63
CA LEU A 467 0.15 -11.74 -1.91
C LEU A 467 0.05 -12.00 -0.39
N PHE A 468 1.16 -12.37 0.19
CA PHE A 468 1.33 -12.62 1.62
C PHE A 468 2.22 -11.55 2.25
N SER A 469 2.48 -11.64 3.54
CA SER A 469 3.19 -10.59 4.29
C SER A 469 4.53 -10.17 3.66
N ARG A 470 5.33 -11.13 3.14
CA ARG A 470 6.63 -10.86 2.50
C ARG A 470 6.56 -10.22 1.12
N ASP A 471 5.41 -10.35 0.45
CA ASP A 471 5.21 -9.82 -0.91
C ASP A 471 4.76 -8.35 -0.89
N LEU A 472 4.38 -7.85 0.29
CA LEU A 472 3.84 -6.50 0.42
C LEU A 472 4.95 -5.45 0.24
N PRO A 473 4.68 -4.40 -0.54
CA PRO A 473 5.49 -3.19 -0.49
C PRO A 473 5.31 -2.52 0.90
N ASP A 474 6.05 -1.44 1.15
CA ASP A 474 5.72 -0.62 2.32
C ASP A 474 4.32 0.00 2.15
N MET A 475 3.30 -0.69 2.70
CA MET A 475 1.90 -0.27 2.61
C MET A 475 1.63 1.08 3.29
N TYR A 476 2.58 1.59 4.07
CA TYR A 476 2.46 2.79 4.88
C TYR A 476 3.36 3.94 4.38
N ALA A 477 4.01 3.76 3.23
CA ALA A 477 4.68 4.82 2.47
C ALA A 477 3.83 5.18 1.24
N LEU A 478 3.59 6.48 1.02
CA LEU A 478 2.77 6.93 -0.12
C LEU A 478 3.46 6.54 -1.44
N PRO A 479 2.79 5.78 -2.33
CA PRO A 479 3.38 5.39 -3.60
C PRO A 479 3.60 6.59 -4.51
N GLU A 480 4.66 6.54 -5.32
CA GLU A 480 5.00 7.60 -6.27
C GLU A 480 3.84 7.81 -7.27
N GLY A 481 3.57 9.06 -7.60
CA GLY A 481 2.50 9.41 -8.54
C GLY A 481 1.09 9.47 -7.96
N TYR A 482 0.93 9.33 -6.65
CA TYR A 482 -0.38 9.42 -5.99
C TYR A 482 -0.50 10.67 -5.12
N GLU A 483 -1.71 11.21 -5.05
CA GLU A 483 -2.12 12.30 -4.17
C GLU A 483 -3.45 11.93 -3.51
N ILE A 484 -3.55 12.09 -2.18
CA ILE A 484 -4.76 11.78 -1.40
C ILE A 484 -5.34 13.06 -0.84
N LYS A 485 -6.60 13.36 -1.22
CA LYS A 485 -7.34 14.60 -0.86
C LYS A 485 -8.57 14.32 -0.01
#